data_31a5be11341910dd62eed32f01c3cdc6
#
_entry.id   31a5be11341910dd62eed32f01c3cdc6
#
_cell.length_a   1.000
_cell.length_b   1.000
_cell.length_c   1.000
_cell.angle_alpha   90.00
_cell.angle_beta   90.00
_cell.angle_gamma   90.00
#
_symmetry.space_group_name_H-M   'P 1'
#
loop_
_entity.id
_entity.type
_entity.pdbx_description
1 polymer ?
#
loop_
_entity_poly.entity_id
_entity_poly.type
_entity_poly.pdbx_seq_one_letter_code
_entity_poly.pdbx_strand_id
1 'polypeptide(L)'
;GGMRYSEGVDQDDTEALASLMTYKCAIIDIPFGGSKGGLRINPKNYTENQLRIITKAFATKLINKGFISPALNVPAPDVGTSDREMDWIKDTYKALRPEDINYRGCVTGKPLHSGGIVGRTEATGRGIEEVIREIFRHKNFVQELKLKNELKDNSIVIQGFGNVGSNLAKHLYTRDQAKIIAVGERNGYLYNEKGINISELQKFFRKNKTIKNSKLGVFKKNSNELM
;
A
#
# COMPACT_ATOMS: atom_id res chain seq x y z
N GLY A 1 -9.37 -9.85 1.27
CA GLY A 1 -8.47 -9.44 0.18
C GLY A 1 -8.70 -8.03 -0.32
N GLY A 2 -7.81 -7.53 -1.19
CA GLY A 2 -7.92 -6.18 -1.75
C GLY A 2 -9.01 -6.03 -2.81
N MET A 3 -9.64 -4.86 -2.86
CA MET A 3 -10.58 -4.46 -3.91
C MET A 3 -9.88 -3.49 -4.86
N ARG A 4 -9.57 -3.95 -6.09
CA ARG A 4 -8.84 -3.18 -7.10
C ARG A 4 -9.77 -2.52 -8.10
N TYR A 5 -9.58 -1.22 -8.35
CA TYR A 5 -10.22 -0.51 -9.47
C TYR A 5 -9.14 -0.11 -10.47
N SER A 6 -9.11 -0.80 -11.61
CA SER A 6 -8.12 -0.58 -12.67
C SER A 6 -8.64 -1.10 -13.99
N GLU A 7 -8.25 -0.46 -15.09
CA GLU A 7 -8.57 -0.92 -16.45
C GLU A 7 -7.98 -2.29 -16.79
N GLY A 8 -6.92 -2.72 -16.07
CA GLY A 8 -6.28 -4.02 -16.23
C GLY A 8 -6.88 -5.15 -15.39
N VAL A 9 -7.97 -4.92 -14.65
CA VAL A 9 -8.59 -5.97 -13.84
C VAL A 9 -9.30 -6.97 -14.75
N ASP A 10 -8.91 -8.23 -14.65
CA ASP A 10 -9.55 -9.38 -15.26
C ASP A 10 -9.62 -10.56 -14.29
N GLN A 11 -10.11 -11.70 -14.73
CA GLN A 11 -10.28 -12.88 -13.90
C GLN A 11 -8.92 -13.49 -13.53
N ASP A 12 -8.04 -13.69 -14.51
CA ASP A 12 -6.74 -14.34 -14.32
C ASP A 12 -5.87 -13.54 -13.35
N ASP A 13 -5.81 -12.22 -13.51
CA ASP A 13 -5.10 -11.32 -12.62
C ASP A 13 -5.67 -11.37 -11.19
N THR A 14 -7.01 -11.44 -11.08
CA THR A 14 -7.69 -11.53 -9.79
C THR A 14 -7.41 -12.87 -9.09
N GLU A 15 -7.42 -13.98 -9.80
CA GLU A 15 -7.10 -15.31 -9.27
C GLU A 15 -5.63 -15.41 -8.85
N ALA A 16 -4.69 -14.93 -9.67
CA ALA A 16 -3.27 -14.87 -9.34
C ALA A 16 -3.01 -14.05 -8.06
N LEU A 17 -3.63 -12.88 -7.95
CA LEU A 17 -3.50 -12.03 -6.77
C LEU A 17 -4.16 -12.64 -5.52
N ALA A 18 -5.26 -13.38 -5.65
CA ALA A 18 -5.88 -14.11 -4.55
C ALA A 18 -4.95 -15.23 -4.05
N SER A 19 -4.31 -15.95 -4.96
CA SER A 19 -3.31 -16.99 -4.64
C SER A 19 -2.12 -16.41 -3.87
N LEU A 20 -1.57 -15.27 -4.33
CA LEU A 20 -0.50 -14.56 -3.61
C LEU A 20 -0.94 -14.10 -2.21
N MET A 21 -2.19 -13.72 -2.03
CA MET A 21 -2.73 -13.39 -0.70
C MET A 21 -2.79 -14.62 0.22
N THR A 22 -3.06 -15.81 -0.31
CA THR A 22 -2.99 -17.08 0.46
C THR A 22 -1.59 -17.32 0.99
N TYR A 23 -0.57 -17.23 0.13
CA TYR A 23 0.83 -17.35 0.57
C TYR A 23 1.21 -16.28 1.60
N LYS A 24 0.78 -15.04 1.39
CA LYS A 24 1.04 -13.95 2.33
C LYS A 24 0.50 -14.24 3.73
N CYS A 25 -0.72 -14.78 3.84
CA CYS A 25 -1.32 -15.14 5.12
C CYS A 25 -0.59 -16.35 5.76
N ALA A 26 -0.24 -17.35 4.96
CA ALA A 26 0.46 -18.56 5.41
C ALA A 26 1.86 -18.26 5.97
N ILE A 27 2.63 -17.36 5.32
CA ILE A 27 3.99 -17.00 5.75
C ILE A 27 4.01 -16.44 7.19
N ILE A 28 2.98 -15.73 7.60
CA ILE A 28 2.89 -15.10 8.93
C ILE A 28 1.92 -15.84 9.86
N ASP A 29 1.56 -17.08 9.51
CA ASP A 29 0.67 -17.96 10.29
C ASP A 29 -0.67 -17.33 10.68
N ILE A 30 -1.26 -16.56 9.75
CA ILE A 30 -2.61 -16.01 9.93
C ILE A 30 -3.61 -17.00 9.33
N PRO A 31 -4.66 -17.40 10.08
CA PRO A 31 -5.63 -18.43 9.65
C PRO A 31 -6.65 -17.87 8.65
N PHE A 32 -6.19 -17.21 7.59
CA PHE A 32 -6.99 -16.73 6.48
C PHE A 32 -6.55 -17.33 5.16
N GLY A 33 -7.51 -17.64 4.28
CA GLY A 33 -7.26 -17.85 2.86
C GLY A 33 -6.98 -16.52 2.14
N GLY A 34 -6.64 -16.61 0.85
CA GLY A 34 -6.51 -15.46 -0.02
C GLY A 34 -7.81 -15.16 -0.75
N SER A 35 -8.11 -13.89 -0.91
CA SER A 35 -9.17 -13.43 -1.81
C SER A 35 -8.75 -12.13 -2.49
N LYS A 36 -9.34 -11.88 -3.65
CA LYS A 36 -9.16 -10.64 -4.41
C LYS A 36 -10.45 -10.32 -5.13
N GLY A 37 -10.70 -9.05 -5.36
CA GLY A 37 -11.82 -8.61 -6.14
C GLY A 37 -11.51 -7.26 -6.81
N GLY A 38 -12.36 -6.84 -7.74
CA GLY A 38 -12.17 -5.55 -8.36
C GLY A 38 -13.20 -5.21 -9.41
N LEU A 39 -13.03 -4.01 -9.97
CA LEU A 39 -13.79 -3.52 -11.09
C LEU A 39 -12.84 -3.07 -12.19
N ARG A 40 -13.14 -3.44 -13.42
CA ARG A 40 -12.40 -2.98 -14.60
C ARG A 40 -12.82 -1.57 -14.98
N ILE A 41 -12.36 -0.60 -14.20
CA ILE A 41 -12.62 0.84 -14.40
C ILE A 41 -11.38 1.67 -14.09
N ASN A 42 -11.28 2.84 -14.73
CA ASN A 42 -10.31 3.86 -14.30
C ASN A 42 -11.01 4.83 -13.33
N PRO A 43 -10.72 4.78 -12.03
CA PRO A 43 -11.41 5.63 -11.05
C PRO A 43 -11.23 7.13 -11.30
N LYS A 44 -10.20 7.54 -12.05
CA LYS A 44 -9.95 8.95 -12.38
C LYS A 44 -10.98 9.52 -13.38
N ASN A 45 -11.69 8.65 -14.09
CA ASN A 45 -12.71 9.06 -15.07
C ASN A 45 -14.08 9.33 -14.43
N TYR A 46 -14.20 9.19 -13.11
CA TYR A 46 -15.44 9.34 -12.36
C TYR A 46 -15.32 10.39 -11.28
N THR A 47 -16.39 11.13 -11.05
CA THR A 47 -16.53 11.98 -9.87
C THR A 47 -16.64 11.11 -8.60
N GLU A 48 -16.36 11.69 -7.44
CA GLU A 48 -16.49 10.99 -6.16
C GLU A 48 -17.91 10.43 -5.95
N ASN A 49 -18.94 11.18 -6.32
CA ASN A 49 -20.32 10.72 -6.20
C ASN A 49 -20.63 9.52 -7.11
N GLN A 50 -20.11 9.53 -8.34
CA GLN A 50 -20.24 8.40 -9.27
C GLN A 50 -19.50 7.16 -8.73
N LEU A 51 -18.26 7.31 -8.23
CA LEU A 51 -17.52 6.22 -7.60
C LEU A 51 -18.25 5.66 -6.37
N ARG A 52 -18.88 6.52 -5.58
CA ARG A 52 -19.69 6.09 -4.43
C ARG A 52 -20.88 5.23 -4.87
N ILE A 53 -21.59 5.64 -5.90
CA ILE A 53 -22.74 4.87 -6.45
C ILE A 53 -22.25 3.52 -6.99
N ILE A 54 -21.19 3.51 -7.80
CA ILE A 54 -20.59 2.30 -8.37
C ILE A 54 -20.15 1.35 -7.25
N THR A 55 -19.41 1.85 -6.27
CA THR A 55 -18.90 1.04 -5.15
C THR A 55 -20.02 0.46 -4.30
N LYS A 56 -21.06 1.24 -3.99
CA LYS A 56 -22.22 0.73 -3.23
C LYS A 56 -23.01 -0.31 -4.02
N ALA A 57 -23.23 -0.11 -5.31
CA ALA A 57 -23.90 -1.09 -6.17
C ALA A 57 -23.10 -2.40 -6.26
N PHE A 58 -21.77 -2.32 -6.41
CA PHE A 58 -20.89 -3.47 -6.43
C PHE A 58 -20.91 -4.21 -5.07
N ALA A 59 -20.75 -3.47 -3.98
CA ALA A 59 -20.83 -4.02 -2.63
C ALA A 59 -22.15 -4.73 -2.37
N THR A 60 -23.28 -4.16 -2.78
CA THR A 60 -24.62 -4.79 -2.67
C THR A 60 -24.66 -6.17 -3.36
N LYS A 61 -24.09 -6.28 -4.56
CA LYS A 61 -24.01 -7.56 -5.27
C LYS A 61 -23.18 -8.59 -4.51
N LEU A 62 -22.01 -8.18 -4.00
CA LEU A 62 -21.11 -9.08 -3.27
C LEU A 62 -21.69 -9.51 -1.92
N ILE A 63 -22.33 -8.60 -1.18
CA ILE A 63 -22.97 -8.87 0.10
C ILE A 63 -24.12 -9.85 -0.08
N ASN A 64 -24.97 -9.65 -1.08
CA ASN A 64 -26.09 -10.53 -1.37
C ASN A 64 -25.67 -11.93 -1.82
N LYS A 65 -24.48 -12.06 -2.41
CA LYS A 65 -23.88 -13.36 -2.76
C LYS A 65 -23.06 -13.99 -1.62
N GLY A 66 -23.00 -13.35 -0.44
CA GLY A 66 -22.20 -13.84 0.70
C GLY A 66 -20.70 -13.64 0.57
N PHE A 67 -20.23 -12.85 -0.42
CA PHE A 67 -18.80 -12.62 -0.65
C PHE A 67 -18.19 -11.52 0.22
N ILE A 68 -18.97 -10.85 1.04
CA ILE A 68 -18.49 -9.90 2.05
C ILE A 68 -19.20 -10.21 3.36
N SER A 69 -18.42 -10.54 4.37
CA SER A 69 -18.91 -10.68 5.76
C SER A 69 -17.74 -10.61 6.73
N PRO A 70 -17.95 -10.19 7.98
CA PRO A 70 -16.91 -10.19 9.02
C PRO A 70 -16.30 -11.56 9.29
N ALA A 71 -17.07 -12.63 9.06
CA ALA A 71 -16.66 -14.00 9.37
C ALA A 71 -15.92 -14.72 8.23
N LEU A 72 -16.18 -14.38 6.97
CA LEU A 72 -15.71 -15.17 5.84
C LEU A 72 -14.74 -14.45 4.92
N ASN A 73 -15.04 -13.19 4.56
CA ASN A 73 -14.24 -12.45 3.60
C ASN A 73 -14.31 -10.96 3.85
N VAL A 74 -13.17 -10.38 4.17
CA VAL A 74 -13.01 -8.99 4.59
C VAL A 74 -12.23 -8.22 3.52
N PRO A 75 -12.87 -7.39 2.69
CA PRO A 75 -12.20 -6.51 1.74
C PRO A 75 -11.25 -5.52 2.39
N ALA A 76 -10.24 -5.11 1.59
CA ALA A 76 -9.23 -4.12 1.96
C ALA A 76 -8.97 -3.16 0.79
N PRO A 77 -8.39 -1.97 1.04
CA PRO A 77 -7.92 -1.10 -0.03
C PRO A 77 -6.85 -1.78 -0.89
N ASP A 78 -6.88 -1.48 -2.19
CA ASP A 78 -5.89 -1.89 -3.19
C ASP A 78 -5.68 -0.78 -4.23
N VAL A 79 -5.04 -1.07 -5.36
CA VAL A 79 -4.87 -0.09 -6.45
C VAL A 79 -6.21 0.48 -6.87
N GLY A 80 -6.33 1.80 -6.90
CA GLY A 80 -7.53 2.53 -7.30
C GLY A 80 -8.63 2.63 -6.25
N THR A 81 -8.43 2.07 -5.05
CA THR A 81 -9.34 2.22 -3.90
C THR A 81 -8.58 2.72 -2.66
N SER A 82 -9.31 3.25 -1.72
CA SER A 82 -8.79 3.84 -0.49
C SER A 82 -9.67 3.51 0.72
N ASP A 83 -9.41 4.13 1.84
CA ASP A 83 -10.24 4.09 3.06
C ASP A 83 -11.68 4.58 2.79
N ARG A 84 -11.85 5.50 1.86
CA ARG A 84 -13.14 6.04 1.43
C ARG A 84 -14.06 4.97 0.83
N GLU A 85 -13.55 4.18 -0.11
CA GLU A 85 -14.31 3.07 -0.73
C GLU A 85 -14.65 2.01 0.30
N MET A 86 -13.73 1.73 1.24
CA MET A 86 -13.98 0.78 2.34
C MET A 86 -15.10 1.27 3.25
N ASP A 87 -15.17 2.57 3.53
CA ASP A 87 -16.25 3.15 4.32
C ASP A 87 -17.61 2.99 3.63
N TRP A 88 -17.68 3.25 2.34
CA TRP A 88 -18.90 3.04 1.56
C TRP A 88 -19.36 1.58 1.53
N ILE A 89 -18.43 0.62 1.46
CA ILE A 89 -18.75 -0.81 1.54
C ILE A 89 -19.30 -1.16 2.92
N LYS A 90 -18.66 -0.68 4.01
CA LYS A 90 -19.13 -0.89 5.39
C LYS A 90 -20.52 -0.32 5.61
N ASP A 91 -20.80 0.90 5.14
CA ASP A 91 -22.12 1.50 5.25
C ASP A 91 -23.18 0.73 4.49
N THR A 92 -22.84 0.20 3.31
CA THR A 92 -23.71 -0.65 2.51
C THR A 92 -23.99 -1.97 3.23
N TYR A 93 -22.95 -2.57 3.82
CA TYR A 93 -23.11 -3.80 4.61
C TYR A 93 -24.05 -3.59 5.80
N LYS A 94 -23.82 -2.53 6.58
CA LYS A 94 -24.68 -2.17 7.72
C LYS A 94 -26.14 -1.98 7.33
N ALA A 95 -26.41 -1.36 6.18
CA ALA A 95 -27.77 -1.14 5.69
C ALA A 95 -28.45 -2.44 5.24
N LEU A 96 -27.71 -3.41 4.68
CA LEU A 96 -28.24 -4.67 4.18
C LEU A 96 -28.26 -5.79 5.24
N ARG A 97 -27.48 -5.67 6.29
CA ARG A 97 -27.35 -6.63 7.40
C ARG A 97 -27.40 -5.88 8.74
N PRO A 98 -28.52 -5.21 9.06
CA PRO A 98 -28.65 -4.40 10.28
C PRO A 98 -28.55 -5.24 11.55
N GLU A 99 -28.83 -6.54 11.48
CA GLU A 99 -28.75 -7.52 12.55
C GLU A 99 -27.32 -7.93 12.92
N ASP A 100 -26.34 -7.71 12.01
CA ASP A 100 -24.96 -8.09 12.27
C ASP A 100 -24.25 -7.02 13.11
N ILE A 101 -24.12 -7.28 14.40
CA ILE A 101 -23.42 -6.40 15.36
C ILE A 101 -21.93 -6.24 15.02
N ASN A 102 -21.35 -7.18 14.26
CA ASN A 102 -19.94 -7.17 13.84
C ASN A 102 -19.73 -6.43 12.50
N TYR A 103 -20.73 -5.73 11.99
CA TYR A 103 -20.68 -5.06 10.66
C TYR A 103 -19.41 -4.22 10.45
N ARG A 104 -18.82 -3.67 11.53
CA ARG A 104 -17.55 -2.92 11.43
C ARG A 104 -16.39 -3.79 11.00
N GLY A 105 -16.46 -5.09 11.22
CA GLY A 105 -15.44 -6.06 10.80
C GLY A 105 -15.54 -6.48 9.34
N CYS A 106 -16.59 -6.09 8.60
CA CYS A 106 -16.81 -6.53 7.21
C CYS A 106 -15.77 -5.99 6.20
N VAL A 107 -15.00 -4.97 6.56
CA VAL A 107 -13.88 -4.41 5.76
C VAL A 107 -12.75 -3.98 6.68
N THR A 108 -11.52 -3.97 6.14
CA THR A 108 -10.36 -3.35 6.80
C THR A 108 -9.90 -2.10 6.06
N GLY A 109 -9.02 -1.29 6.66
CA GLY A 109 -8.47 -0.09 6.03
C GLY A 109 -9.45 1.06 5.86
N LYS A 110 -10.58 1.03 6.54
CA LYS A 110 -11.54 2.14 6.62
C LYS A 110 -11.02 3.29 7.49
N PRO A 111 -11.62 4.50 7.41
CA PRO A 111 -11.22 5.65 8.21
C PRO A 111 -11.32 5.40 9.73
N LEU A 112 -10.52 6.10 10.52
CA LEU A 112 -10.49 5.95 11.99
C LEU A 112 -11.86 6.21 12.63
N HIS A 113 -12.57 7.26 12.21
CA HIS A 113 -13.92 7.59 12.71
C HIS A 113 -14.96 6.51 12.39
N SER A 114 -14.68 5.66 11.40
CA SER A 114 -15.52 4.51 11.01
C SER A 114 -15.10 3.18 11.66
N GLY A 115 -14.18 3.22 12.62
CA GLY A 115 -13.64 2.04 13.30
C GLY A 115 -12.40 1.46 12.60
N GLY A 116 -11.63 2.31 11.90
CA GLY A 116 -10.31 1.98 11.38
C GLY A 116 -9.26 1.87 12.49
N ILE A 117 -8.10 1.31 12.17
CA ILE A 117 -6.99 1.08 13.10
C ILE A 117 -5.86 2.05 12.80
N VAL A 118 -5.32 2.69 13.85
CA VAL A 118 -4.13 3.56 13.74
C VAL A 118 -2.93 2.77 13.21
N GLY A 119 -2.11 3.40 12.35
CA GLY A 119 -0.91 2.77 11.78
C GLY A 119 -1.16 1.97 10.50
N ARG A 120 -2.42 1.72 10.09
CA ARG A 120 -2.71 0.95 8.86
C ARG A 120 -2.09 1.56 7.60
N THR A 121 -2.07 2.90 7.50
CA THR A 121 -1.52 3.61 6.33
C THR A 121 -0.04 3.33 6.14
N GLU A 122 0.74 3.24 7.22
CA GLU A 122 2.19 3.04 7.17
C GLU A 122 2.60 1.56 7.32
N ALA A 123 1.66 0.67 7.65
CA ALA A 123 1.94 -0.72 8.00
C ALA A 123 2.73 -1.50 6.94
N THR A 124 2.43 -1.31 5.65
CA THR A 124 3.13 -2.01 4.57
C THR A 124 4.59 -1.54 4.46
N GLY A 125 4.83 -0.23 4.48
CA GLY A 125 6.19 0.34 4.47
C GLY A 125 7.00 -0.08 5.70
N ARG A 126 6.36 -0.10 6.86
CA ARG A 126 6.96 -0.57 8.11
C ARG A 126 7.30 -2.07 8.06
N GLY A 127 6.42 -2.89 7.49
CA GLY A 127 6.69 -4.32 7.33
C GLY A 127 7.91 -4.59 6.45
N ILE A 128 8.12 -3.82 5.39
CA ILE A 128 9.33 -3.92 4.56
C ILE A 128 10.57 -3.49 5.36
N GLU A 129 10.49 -2.42 6.15
CA GLU A 129 11.58 -2.01 7.05
C GLU A 129 11.99 -3.14 8.00
N GLU A 130 11.03 -3.80 8.64
CA GLU A 130 11.32 -4.89 9.58
C GLU A 130 11.99 -6.09 8.88
N VAL A 131 11.58 -6.44 7.64
CA VAL A 131 12.26 -7.48 6.84
C VAL A 131 13.70 -7.07 6.51
N ILE A 132 13.94 -5.82 6.12
CA ILE A 132 15.29 -5.32 5.87
C ILE A 132 16.14 -5.42 7.13
N ARG A 133 15.61 -4.98 8.28
CA ARG A 133 16.30 -5.09 9.58
C ARG A 133 16.65 -6.53 9.92
N GLU A 134 15.74 -7.47 9.64
CA GLU A 134 15.99 -8.89 9.88
C GLU A 134 17.16 -9.42 9.05
N ILE A 135 17.27 -9.03 7.77
CA ILE A 135 18.43 -9.37 6.92
C ILE A 135 19.74 -8.91 7.59
N PHE A 136 19.78 -7.70 8.15
CA PHE A 136 20.98 -7.17 8.82
C PHE A 136 21.31 -7.83 10.17
N ARG A 137 20.37 -8.56 10.80
CA ARG A 137 20.64 -9.40 11.97
C ARG A 137 21.40 -10.68 11.61
N HIS A 138 21.32 -11.14 10.37
CA HIS A 138 21.97 -12.35 9.89
C HIS A 138 23.27 -12.03 9.13
N LYS A 139 24.41 -12.13 9.82
CA LYS A 139 25.73 -11.78 9.26
C LYS A 139 26.06 -12.53 7.95
N ASN A 140 25.63 -13.77 7.82
CA ASN A 140 25.83 -14.56 6.59
C ASN A 140 25.13 -13.90 5.41
N PHE A 141 23.89 -13.44 5.54
CA PHE A 141 23.19 -12.74 4.45
C PHE A 141 23.89 -11.41 4.13
N VAL A 142 24.33 -10.67 5.14
CA VAL A 142 25.05 -9.41 4.91
C VAL A 142 26.35 -9.65 4.11
N GLN A 143 27.10 -10.72 4.43
CA GLN A 143 28.32 -11.10 3.70
C GLN A 143 28.03 -11.60 2.28
N GLU A 144 27.05 -12.50 2.12
CA GLU A 144 26.64 -13.04 0.83
C GLU A 144 26.18 -11.94 -0.13
N LEU A 145 25.39 -10.97 0.38
CA LEU A 145 24.91 -9.83 -0.36
C LEU A 145 25.94 -8.70 -0.52
N LYS A 146 27.16 -8.88 0.00
CA LYS A 146 28.25 -7.89 -0.01
C LYS A 146 27.83 -6.53 0.52
N LEU A 147 26.98 -6.51 1.53
CA LEU A 147 26.56 -5.29 2.22
C LEU A 147 27.54 -4.91 3.32
N LYS A 148 27.54 -3.64 3.70
CA LYS A 148 28.22 -3.19 4.93
C LYS A 148 27.45 -3.69 6.14
N ASN A 149 28.12 -3.85 7.28
CA ASN A 149 27.56 -4.51 8.46
C ASN A 149 26.33 -3.82 9.06
N GLU A 150 26.24 -2.52 8.95
CA GLU A 150 25.11 -1.77 9.49
C GLU A 150 24.28 -1.10 8.37
N LEU A 151 22.97 -1.08 8.56
CA LEU A 151 22.04 -0.53 7.57
C LEU A 151 22.33 0.95 7.25
N LYS A 152 22.70 1.73 8.27
CA LYS A 152 23.07 3.17 8.12
C LYS A 152 24.28 3.42 7.22
N ASP A 153 25.17 2.43 7.08
CA ASP A 153 26.39 2.56 6.28
C ASP A 153 26.17 2.23 4.80
N ASN A 154 24.99 1.71 4.46
CA ASN A 154 24.61 1.35 3.11
C ASN A 154 23.82 2.48 2.44
N SER A 155 23.98 2.57 1.12
CA SER A 155 23.17 3.47 0.29
C SER A 155 21.90 2.77 -0.17
N ILE A 156 20.76 3.45 -0.04
CA ILE A 156 19.45 2.90 -0.38
C ILE A 156 18.82 3.69 -1.51
N VAL A 157 18.24 2.94 -2.44
CA VAL A 157 17.40 3.45 -3.53
C VAL A 157 15.97 2.97 -3.32
N ILE A 158 15.00 3.85 -3.45
CA ILE A 158 13.57 3.52 -3.32
C ILE A 158 12.87 3.81 -4.62
N GLN A 159 12.30 2.79 -5.25
CA GLN A 159 11.47 2.94 -6.43
C GLN A 159 10.01 3.07 -6.06
N GLY A 160 9.41 4.21 -6.43
CA GLY A 160 8.06 4.61 -6.06
C GLY A 160 7.99 5.36 -4.74
N PHE A 161 7.36 6.55 -4.74
CA PHE A 161 7.18 7.37 -3.54
C PHE A 161 5.70 7.53 -3.14
N GLY A 162 4.89 6.54 -3.54
CA GLY A 162 3.50 6.40 -3.11
C GLY A 162 3.38 6.01 -1.62
N ASN A 163 2.23 5.47 -1.23
CA ASN A 163 1.98 5.13 0.17
C ASN A 163 3.05 4.20 0.77
N VAL A 164 3.42 3.13 0.09
CA VAL A 164 4.40 2.15 0.59
C VAL A 164 5.80 2.75 0.65
N GLY A 165 6.32 3.23 -0.49
CA GLY A 165 7.70 3.71 -0.59
C GLY A 165 7.98 4.96 0.25
N SER A 166 7.02 5.89 0.35
CA SER A 166 7.21 7.08 1.19
C SER A 166 7.22 6.76 2.69
N ASN A 167 6.42 5.78 3.14
CA ASN A 167 6.45 5.35 4.54
C ASN A 167 7.68 4.48 4.84
N LEU A 168 8.09 3.59 3.92
CA LEU A 168 9.35 2.87 4.03
C LEU A 168 10.53 3.85 4.15
N ALA A 169 10.61 4.84 3.23
CA ALA A 169 11.64 5.87 3.28
C ALA A 169 11.67 6.59 4.62
N LYS A 170 10.50 6.99 5.14
CA LYS A 170 10.37 7.63 6.45
C LYS A 170 10.96 6.77 7.56
N HIS A 171 10.58 5.50 7.65
CA HIS A 171 11.03 4.62 8.71
C HIS A 171 12.54 4.36 8.63
N LEU A 172 13.05 3.98 7.47
CA LEU A 172 14.49 3.78 7.24
C LEU A 172 15.31 5.04 7.58
N TYR A 173 14.82 6.23 7.22
CA TYR A 173 15.50 7.50 7.48
C TYR A 173 15.46 7.89 8.95
N THR A 174 14.30 7.78 9.63
CA THR A 174 14.12 8.30 10.99
C THR A 174 14.53 7.31 12.09
N ARG A 175 14.35 6.00 11.86
CA ARG A 175 14.62 4.96 12.87
C ARG A 175 15.98 4.32 12.67
N ASP A 176 16.34 4.03 11.41
CA ASP A 176 17.56 3.30 11.07
C ASP A 176 18.71 4.22 10.61
N GLN A 177 18.45 5.53 10.52
CA GLN A 177 19.42 6.52 10.04
C GLN A 177 20.02 6.17 8.67
N ALA A 178 19.22 5.44 7.86
CA ALA A 178 19.68 4.94 6.58
C ALA A 178 19.88 6.08 5.56
N LYS A 179 20.94 5.96 4.76
CA LYS A 179 21.29 6.91 3.71
C LYS A 179 20.51 6.63 2.44
N ILE A 180 19.40 7.34 2.22
CA ILE A 180 18.59 7.21 1.00
C ILE A 180 19.14 8.18 -0.03
N ILE A 181 19.80 7.65 -1.08
CA ILE A 181 20.47 8.43 -2.12
C ILE A 181 19.60 8.69 -3.33
N ALA A 182 18.58 7.87 -3.58
CA ALA A 182 17.67 8.07 -4.69
C ALA A 182 16.24 7.66 -4.36
N VAL A 183 15.29 8.40 -4.95
CA VAL A 183 13.86 8.12 -4.90
C VAL A 183 13.29 8.22 -6.30
N GLY A 184 12.72 7.13 -6.82
CA GLY A 184 12.14 7.03 -8.15
C GLY A 184 10.64 7.24 -8.16
N GLU A 185 10.14 7.81 -9.25
CA GLU A 185 8.73 7.92 -9.63
C GLU A 185 8.57 7.64 -11.13
N ARG A 186 7.32 7.52 -11.61
CA ARG A 186 7.04 7.21 -13.02
C ARG A 186 7.76 8.13 -14.03
N ASN A 187 7.95 9.40 -13.66
CA ASN A 187 8.46 10.44 -14.55
C ASN A 187 9.97 10.72 -14.38
N GLY A 188 10.65 9.93 -13.57
CA GLY A 188 12.06 10.09 -13.27
C GLY A 188 12.38 9.88 -11.79
N TYR A 189 13.57 10.26 -11.39
CA TYR A 189 14.04 10.09 -10.03
C TYR A 189 14.80 11.30 -9.49
N LEU A 190 14.76 11.45 -8.18
CA LEU A 190 15.56 12.40 -7.44
C LEU A 190 16.81 11.69 -6.92
N TYR A 191 17.98 12.25 -7.16
CA TYR A 191 19.27 11.71 -6.72
C TYR A 191 20.04 12.72 -5.88
N ASN A 192 20.60 12.26 -4.76
CA ASN A 192 21.53 13.03 -3.94
C ASN A 192 22.53 12.07 -3.28
N GLU A 193 23.78 12.09 -3.72
CA GLU A 193 24.84 11.23 -3.20
C GLU A 193 25.06 11.39 -1.68
N LYS A 194 24.83 12.58 -1.15
CA LYS A 194 24.94 12.88 0.29
C LYS A 194 23.77 12.36 1.13
N GLY A 195 22.72 11.86 0.46
CA GLY A 195 21.45 11.45 1.05
C GLY A 195 20.37 12.53 0.92
N ILE A 196 19.14 12.08 0.74
CA ILE A 196 17.94 12.92 0.61
C ILE A 196 17.31 13.11 1.97
N ASN A 197 16.98 14.35 2.36
CA ASN A 197 16.16 14.61 3.52
C ASN A 197 14.72 14.15 3.27
N ILE A 198 14.40 12.97 3.75
CA ILE A 198 13.12 12.32 3.51
C ILE A 198 11.96 13.06 4.19
N SER A 199 12.19 13.66 5.35
CA SER A 199 11.16 14.42 6.06
C SER A 199 10.71 15.65 5.25
N GLU A 200 11.64 16.36 4.65
CA GLU A 200 11.34 17.48 3.76
C GLU A 200 10.74 17.03 2.44
N LEU A 201 11.25 15.92 1.86
CA LEU A 201 10.71 15.37 0.63
C LEU A 201 9.25 14.94 0.79
N GLN A 202 8.89 14.32 1.92
CA GLN A 202 7.49 13.96 2.21
C GLN A 202 6.59 15.20 2.31
N LYS A 203 7.04 16.27 2.99
CA LYS A 203 6.28 17.52 3.06
C LYS A 203 6.07 18.11 1.66
N PHE A 204 7.13 18.13 0.86
CA PHE A 204 7.08 18.60 -0.53
C PHE A 204 6.12 17.77 -1.37
N PHE A 205 6.23 16.44 -1.31
CA PHE A 205 5.39 15.51 -2.08
C PHE A 205 3.92 15.59 -1.70
N ARG A 206 3.59 15.73 -0.41
CA ARG A 206 2.20 15.91 0.03
C ARG A 206 1.55 17.15 -0.60
N LYS A 207 2.31 18.25 -0.70
CA LYS A 207 1.84 19.51 -1.27
C LYS A 207 1.75 19.48 -2.80
N ASN A 208 2.77 18.94 -3.46
CA ASN A 208 2.96 19.09 -4.92
C ASN A 208 2.59 17.83 -5.71
N LYS A 209 2.36 16.67 -5.05
CA LYS A 209 2.08 15.36 -5.65
C LYS A 209 3.15 14.91 -6.67
N THR A 210 4.37 15.41 -6.54
CA THR A 210 5.54 15.07 -7.36
C THR A 210 6.81 15.30 -6.55
N ILE A 211 7.89 14.58 -6.91
CA ILE A 211 9.25 14.80 -6.36
C ILE A 211 10.07 15.78 -7.22
N LYS A 212 9.58 16.09 -8.43
CA LYS A 212 10.23 17.02 -9.35
C LYS A 212 10.29 18.42 -8.75
N ASN A 213 11.42 19.12 -8.93
CA ASN A 213 11.69 20.47 -8.43
C ASN A 213 11.75 20.60 -6.89
N SER A 214 11.96 19.50 -6.15
CA SER A 214 12.06 19.54 -4.68
C SER A 214 13.30 20.25 -4.12
N LYS A 215 14.32 20.53 -4.94
CA LYS A 215 15.63 21.10 -4.53
C LYS A 215 16.41 20.25 -3.51
N LEU A 216 15.96 19.03 -3.20
CA LEU A 216 16.61 18.11 -2.25
C LEU A 216 17.62 17.18 -2.94
N GLY A 217 17.80 17.34 -4.24
CA GLY A 217 18.73 16.58 -5.08
C GLY A 217 18.58 16.98 -6.55
N VAL A 218 19.25 16.25 -7.41
CA VAL A 218 19.19 16.41 -8.88
C VAL A 218 18.06 15.53 -9.40
N PHE A 219 17.10 16.12 -10.10
CA PHE A 219 16.04 15.35 -10.76
C PHE A 219 16.48 14.89 -12.16
N LYS A 220 16.41 13.58 -12.42
CA LYS A 220 16.68 12.94 -13.70
C LYS A 220 15.42 12.30 -14.26
N LYS A 221 15.22 12.44 -15.59
CA LYS A 221 13.96 12.01 -16.24
C LYS A 221 13.84 10.50 -16.49
N ASN A 222 14.96 9.79 -16.55
CA ASN A 222 14.95 8.36 -16.88
C ASN A 222 15.05 7.52 -15.61
N SER A 223 13.93 6.95 -15.16
CA SER A 223 13.92 6.08 -13.97
C SER A 223 14.60 4.72 -14.17
N ASN A 224 14.82 4.28 -15.40
CA ASN A 224 15.51 3.02 -15.69
C ASN A 224 17.01 3.06 -15.35
N GLU A 225 17.57 4.26 -15.17
CA GLU A 225 18.96 4.42 -14.71
C GLU A 225 19.14 4.18 -13.20
N LEU A 226 18.05 3.93 -12.46
CA LEU A 226 18.10 3.61 -11.03
C LEU A 226 18.42 2.14 -10.73
N MET A 227 18.27 1.28 -11.72
CA MET A 227 18.58 -0.15 -11.68
C MET A 227 19.87 -0.41 -12.46
#